data_701adfcfeeb05b340da92f785f33b7ca
#
_entry.id   701adfcfeeb05b340da92f785f33b7ca
#
_cell.length_a   1.000
_cell.length_b   1.000
_cell.length_c   1.000
_cell.angle_alpha   90.00
_cell.angle_beta   90.00
_cell.angle_gamma   90.00
#
_symmetry.space_group_name_H-M   'P 1'
#
loop_
_entity.id
_entity.type
_entity.pdbx_description
1 polymer ?
#
loop_
_entity_poly.entity_id
_entity_poly.type
_entity_poly.pdbx_seq_one_letter_code
_entity_poly.pdbx_strand_id
1 'polypeptide(L)'
;LFRSHGDKNLDKVKESYDNDFKLVDAYAKTKKIPVVAVESNISKLYEGFDFNQCALIRNMSVVLSMQKLFRRYIYASSFHIRDTSFSNKDMHYQSPFLLPALSTETTELINGDPCLDRVNKTRKIADFEDTYKYLYVCWKELIANDGLNEDIAKVKDEFLNCTRCDKCLRTILTLDILGKKEKYHNIFDLKYYDKSKDLYVGKVI
;
A
#
# COMPACT_ATOMS: atom_id res chain seq x y z
N LEU A 1 -0.97 -11.31 -2.23
CA LEU A 1 -1.72 -10.13 -1.84
C LEU A 1 -2.69 -10.52 -0.73
N PHE A 2 -2.58 -9.93 0.43
CA PHE A 2 -3.51 -10.16 1.54
C PHE A 2 -4.18 -8.85 1.91
N ARG A 3 -5.49 -8.79 1.84
CA ARG A 3 -6.32 -7.74 2.43
C ARG A 3 -7.42 -8.39 3.25
N SER A 4 -7.55 -7.98 4.49
CA SER A 4 -8.71 -8.24 5.30
C SER A 4 -9.13 -6.90 5.89
N HIS A 5 -10.33 -6.47 5.56
CA HIS A 5 -10.97 -5.30 6.13
C HIS A 5 -12.17 -5.74 6.96
N GLY A 6 -12.42 -5.03 8.05
CA GLY A 6 -13.57 -5.28 8.90
C GLY A 6 -14.90 -5.16 8.12
N ASP A 7 -15.80 -5.98 8.46
CA ASP A 7 -16.98 -6.56 7.80
C ASP A 7 -18.11 -5.64 7.31
N LYS A 8 -17.91 -4.38 6.99
CA LYS A 8 -19.06 -3.53 6.62
C LYS A 8 -19.58 -3.74 5.19
N ASN A 9 -18.84 -4.40 4.29
CA ASN A 9 -19.33 -4.77 2.97
C ASN A 9 -18.41 -5.81 2.28
N LEU A 10 -18.63 -7.08 2.57
CA LEU A 10 -17.82 -8.20 2.06
C LEU A 10 -17.71 -8.24 0.53
N ASP A 11 -18.79 -7.90 -0.18
CA ASP A 11 -18.79 -7.95 -1.66
C ASP A 11 -17.88 -6.89 -2.25
N LYS A 12 -17.90 -5.67 -1.71
CA LYS A 12 -17.03 -4.58 -2.16
C LYS A 12 -15.55 -4.83 -1.79
N VAL A 13 -15.31 -5.43 -0.63
CA VAL A 13 -13.94 -5.84 -0.23
C VAL A 13 -13.41 -6.91 -1.17
N LYS A 14 -14.25 -7.85 -1.58
CA LYS A 14 -13.88 -8.87 -2.54
C LYS A 14 -13.60 -8.29 -3.92
N GLU A 15 -14.45 -7.40 -4.40
CA GLU A 15 -14.25 -6.69 -5.68
C GLU A 15 -12.92 -5.90 -5.68
N SER A 16 -12.64 -5.16 -4.61
CA SER A 16 -11.37 -4.45 -4.44
C SER A 16 -10.17 -5.40 -4.47
N TYR A 17 -10.27 -6.53 -3.77
CA TYR A 17 -9.23 -7.56 -3.77
C TYR A 17 -9.00 -8.14 -5.17
N ASP A 18 -10.08 -8.46 -5.89
CA ASP A 18 -10.00 -9.03 -7.24
C ASP A 18 -9.36 -8.04 -8.23
N ASN A 19 -9.64 -6.76 -8.10
CA ASN A 19 -9.02 -5.71 -8.91
C ASN A 19 -7.53 -5.52 -8.60
N ASP A 20 -7.17 -5.46 -7.33
CA ASP A 20 -5.77 -5.43 -6.90
C ASP A 20 -5.01 -6.69 -7.38
N PHE A 21 -5.64 -7.86 -7.29
CA PHE A 21 -5.04 -9.11 -7.73
C PHE A 21 -4.79 -9.13 -9.24
N LYS A 22 -5.75 -8.66 -10.06
CA LYS A 22 -5.57 -8.54 -11.52
C LYS A 22 -4.36 -7.66 -11.87
N LEU A 23 -4.17 -6.56 -11.16
CA LEU A 23 -3.04 -5.65 -11.38
C LEU A 23 -1.70 -6.33 -11.04
N VAL A 24 -1.64 -6.99 -9.88
CA VAL A 24 -0.44 -7.71 -9.43
C VAL A 24 -0.11 -8.88 -10.36
N ASP A 25 -1.12 -9.67 -10.76
CA ASP A 25 -0.96 -10.80 -11.67
C ASP A 25 -0.48 -10.35 -13.05
N ALA A 26 -1.07 -9.27 -13.59
CA ALA A 26 -0.64 -8.68 -14.86
C ALA A 26 0.84 -8.26 -14.82
N TYR A 27 1.26 -7.58 -13.74
CA TYR A 27 2.68 -7.21 -13.56
C TYR A 27 3.58 -8.44 -13.42
N ALA A 28 3.22 -9.37 -12.56
CA ALA A 28 4.00 -10.58 -12.28
C ALA A 28 4.21 -11.43 -13.55
N LYS A 29 3.19 -11.53 -14.42
CA LYS A 29 3.30 -12.19 -15.72
C LYS A 29 4.36 -11.54 -16.61
N THR A 30 4.47 -10.20 -16.63
CA THR A 30 5.52 -9.51 -17.40
C THR A 30 6.93 -9.85 -16.91
N LYS A 31 7.06 -10.15 -15.62
CA LYS A 31 8.35 -10.48 -14.95
C LYS A 31 8.58 -11.98 -14.80
N LYS A 32 7.63 -12.82 -15.22
CA LYS A 32 7.65 -14.27 -15.02
C LYS A 32 7.82 -14.66 -13.54
N ILE A 33 7.18 -13.92 -12.65
CA ILE A 33 7.20 -14.16 -11.21
C ILE A 33 5.91 -14.88 -10.82
N PRO A 34 5.97 -15.98 -10.06
CA PRO A 34 4.77 -16.64 -9.56
C PRO A 34 4.01 -15.76 -8.55
N VAL A 35 2.69 -15.79 -8.61
CA VAL A 35 1.81 -15.10 -7.65
C VAL A 35 1.07 -16.13 -6.82
N VAL A 36 1.04 -15.90 -5.50
CA VAL A 36 0.25 -16.70 -4.56
C VAL A 36 -0.88 -15.83 -4.04
N ALA A 37 -2.11 -16.19 -4.34
CA ALA A 37 -3.30 -15.60 -3.75
C ALA A 37 -3.64 -16.33 -2.46
N VAL A 38 -3.98 -15.57 -1.41
CA VAL A 38 -4.35 -16.14 -0.11
C VAL A 38 -5.68 -15.54 0.34
N GLU A 39 -6.66 -16.39 0.54
CA GLU A 39 -7.92 -16.04 1.19
C GLU A 39 -7.90 -16.53 2.64
N SER A 40 -8.34 -15.68 3.57
CA SER A 40 -8.36 -16.03 4.98
C SER A 40 -9.49 -15.30 5.71
N ASN A 41 -10.11 -15.98 6.65
CA ASN A 41 -11.08 -15.42 7.58
C ASN A 41 -10.45 -14.88 8.87
N ILE A 42 -9.13 -14.68 8.89
CA ILE A 42 -8.37 -14.24 10.09
C ILE A 42 -8.93 -12.95 10.69
N SER A 43 -9.55 -12.08 9.89
CA SER A 43 -10.20 -10.85 10.39
C SER A 43 -11.26 -11.12 11.47
N LYS A 44 -11.93 -12.29 11.44
CA LYS A 44 -12.91 -12.66 12.45
C LYS A 44 -12.28 -12.84 13.85
N LEU A 45 -11.00 -13.25 13.89
CA LEU A 45 -10.26 -13.38 15.16
C LEU A 45 -9.85 -12.03 15.76
N TYR A 46 -9.84 -10.98 14.93
CA TYR A 46 -9.47 -9.62 15.32
C TYR A 46 -10.68 -8.66 15.33
N GLU A 47 -11.90 -9.21 15.30
CA GLU A 47 -13.11 -8.43 15.41
C GLU A 47 -13.14 -7.69 16.77
N GLY A 48 -13.45 -6.39 16.73
CA GLY A 48 -13.41 -5.53 17.91
C GLY A 48 -12.06 -4.91 18.24
N PHE A 49 -10.98 -5.30 17.57
CA PHE A 49 -9.68 -4.64 17.70
C PHE A 49 -9.52 -3.52 16.67
N ASP A 50 -8.83 -2.44 17.05
CA ASP A 50 -8.44 -1.41 16.09
C ASP A 50 -7.50 -2.00 15.03
N PHE A 51 -7.82 -1.72 13.76
CA PHE A 51 -7.06 -2.27 12.63
C PHE A 51 -5.57 -1.95 12.71
N ASN A 52 -5.20 -0.68 12.99
CA ASN A 52 -3.80 -0.26 13.02
C ASN A 52 -3.03 -0.93 14.16
N GLN A 53 -3.71 -1.21 15.28
CA GLN A 53 -3.10 -1.85 16.44
C GLN A 53 -2.82 -3.35 16.25
N CYS A 54 -3.49 -4.02 15.29
CA CYS A 54 -3.32 -5.46 15.07
C CYS A 54 -2.85 -5.83 13.65
N ALA A 55 -2.79 -4.89 12.73
CA ALA A 55 -2.57 -5.15 11.31
C ALA A 55 -1.32 -5.98 11.01
N LEU A 56 -0.19 -5.66 11.65
CA LEU A 56 1.07 -6.37 11.39
C LEU A 56 1.00 -7.82 11.88
N ILE A 57 0.59 -8.06 13.12
CA ILE A 57 0.48 -9.42 13.69
C ILE A 57 -0.53 -10.23 12.90
N ARG A 58 -1.68 -9.66 12.57
CA ARG A 58 -2.69 -10.32 11.75
C ARG A 58 -2.13 -10.78 10.40
N ASN A 59 -1.41 -9.91 9.70
CA ASN A 59 -0.79 -10.26 8.43
C ASN A 59 0.28 -11.34 8.60
N MET A 60 1.12 -11.23 9.63
CA MET A 60 2.17 -12.22 9.91
C MET A 60 1.60 -13.58 10.33
N SER A 61 0.46 -13.63 10.99
CA SER A 61 -0.22 -14.89 11.30
C SER A 61 -0.56 -15.67 10.04
N VAL A 62 -1.03 -15.00 8.98
CA VAL A 62 -1.28 -15.63 7.69
C VAL A 62 0.01 -16.07 7.02
N VAL A 63 1.03 -15.20 7.01
CA VAL A 63 2.34 -15.51 6.42
C VAL A 63 2.96 -16.73 7.10
N LEU A 64 2.97 -16.79 8.42
CA LEU A 64 3.55 -17.89 9.18
C LEU A 64 2.75 -19.19 9.08
N SER A 65 1.44 -19.14 8.81
CA SER A 65 0.68 -20.35 8.50
C SER A 65 1.16 -21.05 7.23
N MET A 66 1.83 -20.31 6.35
CA MET A 66 2.41 -20.78 5.09
C MET A 66 3.94 -20.88 5.11
N GLN A 67 4.56 -20.89 6.29
CA GLN A 67 6.02 -20.83 6.43
C GLN A 67 6.80 -21.95 5.72
N LYS A 68 6.15 -23.06 5.36
CA LYS A 68 6.78 -24.15 4.58
C LYS A 68 6.89 -23.84 3.08
N LEU A 69 6.23 -22.79 2.57
CA LEU A 69 6.24 -22.44 1.16
C LEU A 69 7.41 -21.55 0.76
N PHE A 70 7.98 -20.80 1.71
CA PHE A 70 9.03 -19.83 1.42
C PHE A 70 9.98 -19.64 2.59
N ARG A 71 11.24 -19.41 2.28
CA ARG A 71 12.30 -19.19 3.27
C ARG A 71 12.35 -17.75 3.76
N ARG A 72 11.92 -16.79 2.92
CA ARG A 72 11.98 -15.37 3.23
C ARG A 72 10.68 -14.69 2.84
N TYR A 73 10.21 -13.81 3.70
CA TYR A 73 9.09 -12.92 3.43
C TYR A 73 9.52 -11.48 3.66
N ILE A 74 9.45 -10.66 2.61
CA ILE A 74 9.81 -9.25 2.68
C ILE A 74 8.54 -8.44 2.83
N TYR A 75 8.38 -7.79 3.97
CA TYR A 75 7.28 -6.89 4.25
C TYR A 75 7.69 -5.45 3.95
N ALA A 76 6.96 -4.77 3.08
CA ALA A 76 7.25 -3.38 2.74
C ALA A 76 7.10 -2.47 3.96
N SER A 77 8.17 -1.78 4.38
CA SER A 77 8.11 -0.88 5.54
C SER A 77 7.18 0.30 5.30
N SER A 78 6.32 0.59 6.28
CA SER A 78 5.41 1.75 6.26
C SER A 78 6.10 3.04 6.71
N PHE A 79 6.99 2.93 7.71
CA PHE A 79 7.68 4.04 8.36
C PHE A 79 9.19 3.88 8.27
N HIS A 80 9.91 4.99 8.46
CA HIS A 80 11.36 4.97 8.56
C HIS A 80 11.77 4.36 9.92
N ILE A 81 12.89 3.64 9.98
CA ILE A 81 13.36 2.99 11.22
C ILE A 81 13.59 3.97 12.38
N ARG A 82 13.98 5.21 12.09
CA ARG A 82 14.15 6.28 13.11
C ARG A 82 12.84 6.62 13.83
N ASP A 83 11.68 6.35 13.19
CA ASP A 83 10.35 6.66 13.72
C ASP A 83 9.80 5.49 14.55
N THR A 84 10.61 4.48 14.84
CA THR A 84 10.19 3.32 15.62
C THR A 84 9.66 3.72 16.99
N SER A 85 8.46 3.23 17.33
CA SER A 85 7.78 3.54 18.59
C SER A 85 6.92 2.38 19.07
N PHE A 86 7.05 2.03 20.36
CA PHE A 86 6.23 1.01 21.01
C PHE A 86 4.97 1.56 21.69
N SER A 87 4.88 2.87 21.83
CA SER A 87 3.71 3.57 22.41
C SER A 87 2.69 4.02 21.38
N ASN A 88 2.94 3.77 20.11
CA ASN A 88 2.08 4.23 19.04
C ASN A 88 0.84 3.36 18.86
N LYS A 89 -0.23 3.96 18.39
CA LYS A 89 -1.48 3.29 18.06
C LYS A 89 -1.42 2.50 16.75
N ASP A 90 -0.35 2.67 15.95
CA ASP A 90 -0.13 1.93 14.71
C ASP A 90 1.07 0.98 14.87
N MET A 91 0.79 -0.31 14.83
CA MET A 91 1.78 -1.37 15.02
C MET A 91 2.89 -1.39 13.95
N HIS A 92 2.67 -0.75 12.80
CA HIS A 92 3.70 -0.68 11.76
C HIS A 92 4.94 0.12 12.18
N TYR A 93 4.83 1.00 13.20
CA TYR A 93 6.00 1.65 13.83
C TYR A 93 6.92 0.66 14.55
N GLN A 94 6.41 -0.53 14.89
CA GLN A 94 7.16 -1.58 15.58
C GLN A 94 7.74 -2.61 14.60
N SER A 95 7.42 -2.53 13.31
CA SER A 95 7.80 -3.54 12.32
C SER A 95 9.31 -3.86 12.26
N PRO A 96 10.25 -2.90 12.49
CA PRO A 96 11.69 -3.21 12.50
C PRO A 96 12.11 -4.21 13.57
N PHE A 97 11.35 -4.31 14.66
CA PHE A 97 11.62 -5.24 15.77
C PHE A 97 10.71 -6.46 15.73
N LEU A 98 9.43 -6.29 15.43
CA LEU A 98 8.47 -7.39 15.46
C LEU A 98 8.73 -8.41 14.34
N LEU A 99 9.11 -7.97 13.14
CA LEU A 99 9.35 -8.92 12.05
C LEU A 99 10.50 -9.86 12.35
N PRO A 100 11.70 -9.41 12.75
CA PRO A 100 12.76 -10.33 13.18
C PRO A 100 12.35 -11.21 14.34
N ALA A 101 11.65 -10.67 15.36
CA ALA A 101 11.21 -11.42 16.53
C ALA A 101 10.17 -12.52 16.23
N LEU A 102 9.38 -12.34 15.16
CA LEU A 102 8.41 -13.33 14.69
C LEU A 102 9.00 -14.32 13.67
N SER A 103 10.25 -14.15 13.27
CA SER A 103 10.93 -15.10 12.39
C SER A 103 11.04 -16.46 13.04
N THR A 104 11.00 -17.52 12.22
CA THR A 104 11.12 -18.91 12.67
C THR A 104 12.40 -19.54 12.10
N GLU A 105 12.72 -20.76 12.49
CA GLU A 105 13.85 -21.53 11.94
C GLU A 105 13.72 -21.74 10.41
N THR A 106 12.50 -21.73 9.89
CA THR A 106 12.23 -22.00 8.46
C THR A 106 11.93 -20.76 7.65
N THR A 107 11.48 -19.67 8.29
CA THR A 107 11.04 -18.45 7.58
C THR A 107 11.57 -17.19 8.24
N GLU A 108 12.37 -16.45 7.51
CA GLU A 108 12.88 -15.13 7.88
C GLU A 108 11.89 -14.04 7.45
N LEU A 109 11.42 -13.23 8.40
CA LEU A 109 10.57 -12.06 8.14
C LEU A 109 11.44 -10.81 8.11
N ILE A 110 11.46 -10.12 6.97
CA ILE A 110 12.34 -8.98 6.69
C ILE A 110 11.51 -7.71 6.54
N ASN A 111 11.92 -6.64 7.21
CA ASN A 111 11.37 -5.32 6.96
C ASN A 111 12.07 -4.67 5.76
N GLY A 112 11.36 -4.54 4.65
CA GLY A 112 11.90 -4.04 3.38
C GLY A 112 12.17 -2.53 3.41
N ASP A 113 13.41 -2.15 3.13
CA ASP A 113 13.86 -0.75 3.03
C ASP A 113 13.43 0.16 4.21
N PRO A 114 13.68 -0.21 5.49
CA PRO A 114 13.22 0.56 6.64
C PRO A 114 13.98 1.90 6.80
N CYS A 115 15.12 2.06 6.14
CA CYS A 115 15.94 3.28 6.18
C CYS A 115 15.50 4.34 5.15
N LEU A 116 14.46 4.08 4.38
CA LEU A 116 13.93 5.04 3.41
C LEU A 116 12.57 5.57 3.86
N ASP A 117 12.43 6.88 3.92
CA ASP A 117 11.13 7.54 4.04
C ASP A 117 10.34 7.48 2.71
N ARG A 118 9.10 7.95 2.72
CA ARG A 118 8.23 7.86 1.54
C ARG A 118 8.75 8.65 0.33
N VAL A 119 9.37 9.81 0.56
CA VAL A 119 9.95 10.64 -0.51
C VAL A 119 11.12 9.91 -1.14
N ASN A 120 12.02 9.36 -0.33
CA ASN A 120 13.18 8.61 -0.80
C ASN A 120 12.78 7.28 -1.46
N LYS A 121 11.74 6.61 -0.97
CA LYS A 121 11.15 5.45 -1.67
C LYS A 121 10.61 5.83 -3.04
N THR A 122 9.84 6.93 -3.14
CA THR A 122 9.34 7.42 -4.42
C THR A 122 10.49 7.80 -5.36
N ARG A 123 11.53 8.48 -4.84
CA ARG A 123 12.74 8.81 -5.63
C ARG A 123 13.41 7.54 -6.18
N LYS A 124 13.59 6.53 -5.32
CA LYS A 124 14.24 5.26 -5.70
C LYS A 124 13.49 4.54 -6.82
N ILE A 125 12.15 4.47 -6.74
CA ILE A 125 11.34 3.77 -7.74
C ILE A 125 11.09 4.59 -9.01
N ALA A 126 11.26 5.91 -8.97
CA ALA A 126 10.96 6.79 -10.10
C ALA A 126 11.86 6.59 -11.34
N ASP A 127 12.92 5.80 -11.21
CA ASP A 127 13.80 5.39 -12.31
C ASP A 127 13.43 4.03 -12.92
N PHE A 128 12.50 3.30 -12.32
CA PHE A 128 12.04 2.03 -12.86
C PHE A 128 10.83 2.23 -13.78
N GLU A 129 11.00 1.93 -15.07
CA GLU A 129 9.97 2.12 -16.09
C GLU A 129 8.66 1.38 -15.80
N ASP A 130 8.74 0.23 -15.13
CA ASP A 130 7.54 -0.52 -14.73
C ASP A 130 6.60 0.32 -13.87
N THR A 131 7.12 1.25 -13.07
CA THR A 131 6.31 2.11 -12.22
C THR A 131 5.46 3.10 -13.01
N TYR A 132 5.85 3.45 -14.23
CA TYR A 132 5.07 4.36 -15.09
C TYR A 132 3.70 3.77 -15.47
N LYS A 133 3.56 2.46 -15.36
CA LYS A 133 2.34 1.73 -15.67
C LYS A 133 1.69 1.08 -14.45
N TYR A 134 2.49 0.58 -13.50
CA TYR A 134 1.99 -0.29 -12.43
C TYR A 134 2.06 0.34 -11.03
N LEU A 135 2.56 1.56 -10.86
CA LEU A 135 2.60 2.19 -9.55
C LEU A 135 1.19 2.51 -9.06
N TYR A 136 0.73 1.73 -8.09
CA TYR A 136 -0.56 1.91 -7.44
C TYR A 136 -0.37 2.34 -5.98
N VAL A 137 -0.76 3.56 -5.63
CA VAL A 137 -0.62 4.15 -4.30
C VAL A 137 -1.95 4.58 -3.69
N CYS A 138 -3.02 4.45 -4.44
CA CYS A 138 -4.33 5.00 -4.15
C CYS A 138 -5.08 4.21 -3.06
N TRP A 139 -5.95 4.92 -2.34
CA TRP A 139 -6.94 4.37 -1.43
C TRP A 139 -8.38 4.56 -1.92
N LYS A 140 -8.57 4.88 -3.21
CA LYS A 140 -9.88 5.27 -3.76
C LYS A 140 -10.99 4.29 -3.38
N GLU A 141 -10.73 3.01 -3.45
CA GLU A 141 -11.70 1.97 -3.15
C GLU A 141 -12.10 1.91 -1.67
N LEU A 142 -11.16 2.19 -0.76
CA LEU A 142 -11.43 2.24 0.67
C LEU A 142 -12.20 3.51 1.06
N ILE A 143 -11.80 4.65 0.52
CA ILE A 143 -12.40 5.96 0.83
C ILE A 143 -13.79 6.09 0.23
N ALA A 144 -14.01 5.58 -0.98
CA ALA A 144 -15.32 5.58 -1.63
C ALA A 144 -16.33 4.73 -0.85
N ASN A 145 -15.88 3.69 -0.16
CA ASN A 145 -16.74 2.81 0.63
C ASN A 145 -17.16 3.42 1.99
N ASP A 146 -16.34 4.31 2.54
CA ASP A 146 -16.61 4.93 3.85
C ASP A 146 -17.43 6.22 3.76
N GLY A 147 -17.78 6.68 2.55
CA GLY A 147 -18.54 7.93 2.34
C GLY A 147 -17.76 9.20 2.73
N LEU A 148 -16.46 9.08 3.04
CA LEU A 148 -15.65 10.17 3.59
C LEU A 148 -15.26 11.24 2.57
N ASN A 149 -15.38 10.95 1.27
CA ASN A 149 -15.03 11.94 0.24
C ASN A 149 -15.79 11.67 -1.07
N GLU A 150 -16.87 12.42 -1.29
CA GLU A 150 -17.69 12.32 -2.50
C GLU A 150 -16.91 12.61 -3.80
N ASP A 151 -15.89 13.44 -3.74
CA ASP A 151 -15.07 13.77 -4.92
C ASP A 151 -14.21 12.58 -5.37
N ILE A 152 -13.79 11.75 -4.43
CA ILE A 152 -13.04 10.52 -4.75
C ILE A 152 -13.99 9.46 -5.32
N ALA A 153 -15.20 9.35 -4.79
CA ALA A 153 -16.22 8.43 -5.28
C ALA A 153 -16.66 8.73 -6.73
N LYS A 154 -16.54 9.98 -7.17
CA LYS A 154 -16.89 10.44 -8.53
C LYS A 154 -15.72 10.30 -9.54
N VAL A 155 -14.54 9.83 -9.10
CA VAL A 155 -13.41 9.63 -10.00
C VAL A 155 -13.73 8.49 -10.95
N LYS A 156 -13.74 8.80 -12.24
CA LYS A 156 -13.83 7.80 -13.31
C LYS A 156 -12.65 6.83 -13.19
N ASP A 157 -12.88 5.54 -13.47
CA ASP A 157 -11.84 4.51 -13.50
C ASP A 157 -10.89 4.65 -14.71
N GLU A 158 -10.71 5.87 -15.16
CA GLU A 158 -9.85 6.23 -16.29
C GLU A 158 -8.37 6.14 -15.92
N PHE A 159 -8.05 6.36 -14.62
CA PHE A 159 -6.69 6.31 -14.09
C PHE A 159 -6.56 5.29 -12.97
N LEU A 160 -5.41 4.66 -12.91
CA LEU A 160 -5.09 3.71 -11.84
C LEU A 160 -5.16 4.37 -10.45
N ASN A 161 -4.74 5.62 -10.34
CA ASN A 161 -4.73 6.40 -9.09
C ASN A 161 -5.73 7.56 -9.16
N CYS A 162 -6.45 7.83 -8.07
CA CYS A 162 -7.48 8.87 -8.04
C CYS A 162 -6.94 10.31 -8.19
N THR A 163 -5.66 10.55 -7.95
CA THR A 163 -4.99 11.87 -7.96
C THR A 163 -5.59 12.90 -6.99
N ARG A 164 -6.46 12.48 -6.06
CA ARG A 164 -7.18 13.36 -5.12
C ARG A 164 -6.86 13.09 -3.66
N CYS A 165 -6.57 11.84 -3.30
CA CYS A 165 -6.21 11.49 -1.93
C CYS A 165 -4.77 11.90 -1.59
N ASP A 166 -4.48 12.09 -0.29
CA ASP A 166 -3.16 12.52 0.19
C ASP A 166 -2.01 11.63 -0.27
N LYS A 167 -2.25 10.33 -0.43
CA LYS A 167 -1.22 9.42 -0.94
C LYS A 167 -0.88 9.71 -2.40
N CYS A 168 -1.88 9.92 -3.24
CA CYS A 168 -1.69 10.26 -4.64
C CYS A 168 -1.01 11.62 -4.78
N LEU A 169 -1.53 12.66 -4.09
CA LEU A 169 -1.02 14.02 -4.18
C LEU A 169 0.44 14.11 -3.71
N ARG A 170 0.77 13.48 -2.58
CA ARG A 170 2.15 13.42 -2.09
C ARG A 170 3.08 12.71 -3.06
N THR A 171 2.65 11.60 -3.64
CA THR A 171 3.48 10.83 -4.58
C THR A 171 3.72 11.62 -5.86
N ILE A 172 2.66 12.19 -6.45
CA ILE A 172 2.82 12.95 -7.70
C ILE A 172 3.57 14.27 -7.48
N LEU A 173 3.41 14.94 -6.34
CA LEU A 173 4.22 16.11 -5.97
C LEU A 173 5.71 15.75 -5.90
N THR A 174 6.05 14.61 -5.30
CA THR A 174 7.44 14.13 -5.28
C THR A 174 7.96 13.88 -6.69
N LEU A 175 7.17 13.25 -7.57
CA LEU A 175 7.53 13.01 -8.96
C LEU A 175 7.67 14.30 -9.77
N ASP A 176 6.86 15.31 -9.48
CA ASP A 176 6.93 16.64 -10.09
C ASP A 176 8.22 17.37 -9.71
N ILE A 177 8.56 17.38 -8.42
CA ILE A 177 9.83 17.94 -7.91
C ILE A 177 11.04 17.24 -8.55
N LEU A 178 10.94 15.95 -8.83
CA LEU A 178 11.98 15.16 -9.51
C LEU A 178 12.01 15.38 -11.04
N GLY A 179 11.10 16.18 -11.60
CA GLY A 179 10.97 16.38 -13.06
C GLY A 179 10.50 15.13 -13.82
N LYS A 180 9.79 14.21 -13.15
CA LYS A 180 9.41 12.91 -13.71
C LYS A 180 7.89 12.70 -13.85
N LYS A 181 7.05 13.64 -13.41
CA LYS A 181 5.58 13.47 -13.37
C LYS A 181 4.98 13.08 -14.72
N GLU A 182 5.51 13.63 -15.83
CA GLU A 182 4.98 13.38 -17.16
C GLU A 182 5.06 11.90 -17.60
N LYS A 183 6.01 11.15 -17.04
CA LYS A 183 6.13 9.70 -17.29
C LYS A 183 4.97 8.90 -16.70
N TYR A 184 4.21 9.50 -15.78
CA TYR A 184 3.12 8.88 -15.04
C TYR A 184 1.72 9.31 -15.51
N HIS A 185 1.63 9.98 -16.68
CA HIS A 185 0.38 10.50 -17.24
C HIS A 185 -0.72 9.43 -17.47
N ASN A 186 -0.34 8.16 -17.64
CA ASN A 186 -1.30 7.07 -17.83
C ASN A 186 -1.93 6.57 -16.53
N ILE A 187 -1.34 6.90 -15.38
CA ILE A 187 -1.81 6.38 -14.08
C ILE A 187 -2.24 7.47 -13.11
N PHE A 188 -1.99 8.74 -13.44
CA PHE A 188 -2.45 9.91 -12.69
C PHE A 188 -3.12 10.92 -13.62
N ASP A 189 -4.19 11.57 -13.14
CA ASP A 189 -4.81 12.73 -13.80
C ASP A 189 -3.95 13.97 -13.59
N LEU A 190 -2.99 14.19 -14.51
CA LEU A 190 -2.07 15.33 -14.42
C LEU A 190 -2.79 16.68 -14.54
N LYS A 191 -3.89 16.74 -15.31
CA LYS A 191 -4.69 17.97 -15.46
C LYS A 191 -5.34 18.38 -14.14
N TYR A 192 -5.85 17.40 -13.37
CA TYR A 192 -6.38 17.66 -12.04
C TYR A 192 -5.28 18.07 -11.07
N TYR A 193 -4.15 17.36 -11.08
CA TYR A 193 -3.01 17.67 -10.24
C TYR A 193 -2.53 19.11 -10.44
N ASP A 194 -2.30 19.55 -11.67
CA ASP A 194 -1.81 20.89 -11.98
C ASP A 194 -2.75 22.00 -11.49
N LYS A 195 -4.06 21.74 -11.45
CA LYS A 195 -5.07 22.67 -10.88
C LYS A 195 -5.10 22.68 -9.34
N SER A 196 -4.80 21.56 -8.71
CA SER A 196 -4.94 21.38 -7.24
C SER A 196 -3.62 21.47 -6.48
N LYS A 197 -2.50 21.51 -7.18
CA LYS A 197 -1.14 21.49 -6.60
C LYS A 197 -0.93 22.56 -5.53
N ASP A 198 -1.23 23.82 -5.85
CA ASP A 198 -0.98 24.93 -4.95
C ASP A 198 -1.82 24.84 -3.67
N LEU A 199 -3.07 24.40 -3.80
CA LEU A 199 -3.95 24.16 -2.65
C LEU A 199 -3.40 23.03 -1.76
N TYR A 200 -2.87 21.97 -2.35
CA TYR A 200 -2.27 20.87 -1.60
C TYR A 200 -0.98 21.29 -0.89
N VAL A 201 -0.09 21.99 -1.59
CA VAL A 201 1.16 22.51 -1.02
C VAL A 201 0.87 23.42 0.17
N GLY A 202 -0.11 24.33 0.06
CA GLY A 202 -0.52 25.21 1.17
C GLY A 202 -1.14 24.50 2.37
N LYS A 203 -1.51 23.21 2.26
CA LYS A 203 -1.98 22.39 3.40
C LYS A 203 -0.86 21.64 4.13
N VAL A 204 0.27 21.42 3.48
CA VAL A 204 1.37 20.58 3.99
C VAL A 204 2.55 21.41 4.52
N ILE A 205 2.60 22.69 4.18
CA ILE A 205 3.57 23.67 4.69
C ILE A 205 2.91 24.48 5.81
#